data_23ef06f0468b380f3211d62c146a1636
#
_entry.id   23ef06f0468b380f3211d62c146a1636
#
_cell.length_a   1.000
_cell.length_b   1.000
_cell.length_c   1.000
_cell.angle_alpha   90.00
_cell.angle_beta   90.00
_cell.angle_gamma   90.00
#
_symmetry.space_group_name_H-M   'P 1'
#
loop_
_entity.id
_entity.type
_entity.pdbx_description
1 polymer ?
#
loop_
_entity_poly.entity_id
_entity_poly.type
_entity_poly.pdbx_seq_one_letter_code
_entity_poly.pdbx_strand_id
1 'polypeptide(L)'
;IMTQAKPGDPIGLRNIDSCIVCGHCAAVCPTGSVRHSSFPPDKIHPIDRNGLPSPEQVLLLCKARRSNRALSDRPVPQEAIDRILEAAHRAPTASNRQEVSFTVITDPAILDKIIRFTLDTFAGIARKLENPLVKPILKRLRPEFYNYLPAFKRLIAEYDKGNDLILREAKTLLLIHTPYANRFGAADANLAYQNGSLMAESLGVSQIYTGFVLSALAQDKKCKFLKSIGIQGKVHA
;
A
#
# COMPACT_ATOMS: atom_id res chain seq x y z
N ILE A 1 14.41 -21.58 -16.49
CA ILE A 1 14.78 -22.59 -15.46
C ILE A 1 14.46 -24.00 -15.97
N MET A 2 13.22 -24.28 -16.29
CA MET A 2 12.80 -25.56 -16.88
C MET A 2 12.96 -25.49 -18.39
N THR A 3 13.53 -26.52 -19.00
CA THR A 3 13.78 -26.60 -20.46
C THR A 3 13.37 -27.96 -20.98
N GLN A 4 12.88 -27.98 -22.21
CA GLN A 4 12.55 -29.19 -22.96
C GLN A 4 13.01 -28.97 -24.39
N ALA A 5 13.75 -29.89 -24.98
CA ALA A 5 14.28 -29.73 -26.34
C ALA A 5 13.17 -29.87 -27.41
N LYS A 6 12.28 -30.85 -27.22
CA LYS A 6 11.11 -31.10 -28.08
C LYS A 6 9.94 -31.54 -27.21
N PRO A 7 8.68 -31.29 -27.59
CA PRO A 7 7.53 -31.87 -26.90
C PRO A 7 7.68 -33.39 -26.72
N GLY A 8 7.51 -33.89 -25.49
CA GLY A 8 7.68 -35.28 -25.10
C GLY A 8 9.06 -35.66 -24.57
N ASP A 9 10.09 -34.86 -24.77
CA ASP A 9 11.42 -35.10 -24.19
C ASP A 9 11.43 -34.90 -22.68
N PRO A 10 12.40 -35.49 -21.93
CA PRO A 10 12.58 -35.22 -20.53
C PRO A 10 12.81 -33.73 -20.26
N ILE A 11 12.21 -33.24 -19.17
CA ILE A 11 12.41 -31.86 -18.71
C ILE A 11 13.73 -31.76 -17.99
N GLY A 12 14.60 -30.87 -18.47
CA GLY A 12 15.85 -30.52 -17.82
C GLY A 12 15.78 -29.20 -17.06
N LEU A 13 16.75 -28.93 -16.22
CA LEU A 13 16.91 -27.68 -15.49
C LEU A 13 18.11 -26.91 -16.00
N ARG A 14 17.95 -25.60 -16.22
CA ARG A 14 19.04 -24.66 -16.58
C ARG A 14 18.97 -23.42 -15.72
N ASN A 15 20.14 -22.83 -15.45
CA ASN A 15 20.25 -21.54 -14.73
C ASN A 15 19.46 -21.53 -13.41
N ILE A 16 19.63 -22.58 -12.60
CA ILE A 16 18.89 -22.76 -11.35
C ILE A 16 19.10 -21.57 -10.39
N ASP A 17 20.30 -21.00 -10.39
CA ASP A 17 20.68 -19.84 -9.58
C ASP A 17 19.87 -18.56 -9.94
N SER A 18 19.24 -18.54 -11.10
CA SER A 18 18.33 -17.46 -11.53
C SER A 18 16.89 -17.68 -11.09
N CYS A 19 16.61 -18.71 -10.27
CA CYS A 19 15.26 -18.99 -9.79
C CYS A 19 14.80 -17.92 -8.80
N ILE A 20 13.69 -17.23 -9.14
CA ILE A 20 13.07 -16.21 -8.28
C ILE A 20 12.07 -16.80 -7.28
N VAL A 21 12.03 -18.10 -7.13
CA VAL A 21 11.17 -18.83 -6.18
C VAL A 21 9.69 -18.47 -6.30
N CYS A 22 9.18 -18.23 -7.53
CA CYS A 22 7.79 -17.82 -7.74
C CYS A 22 6.76 -18.95 -7.67
N GLY A 23 7.19 -20.21 -7.59
CA GLY A 23 6.31 -21.38 -7.48
C GLY A 23 5.55 -21.76 -8.75
N HIS A 24 5.66 -20.98 -9.83
CA HIS A 24 4.86 -21.19 -11.06
C HIS A 24 5.02 -22.60 -11.63
N CYS A 25 6.24 -23.12 -11.69
CA CYS A 25 6.50 -24.46 -12.20
C CYS A 25 5.81 -25.56 -11.38
N ALA A 26 5.71 -25.40 -10.06
CA ALA A 26 4.97 -26.34 -9.20
C ALA A 26 3.45 -26.18 -9.38
N ALA A 27 2.98 -24.92 -9.49
CA ALA A 27 1.55 -24.61 -9.60
C ALA A 27 0.91 -25.10 -10.91
N VAL A 28 1.67 -25.13 -12.02
CA VAL A 28 1.15 -25.56 -13.33
C VAL A 28 1.43 -27.01 -13.65
N CYS A 29 2.14 -27.75 -12.78
CA CYS A 29 2.50 -29.15 -13.04
C CYS A 29 1.28 -30.07 -12.92
N PRO A 30 0.79 -30.68 -14.03
CA PRO A 30 -0.45 -31.45 -13.99
C PRO A 30 -0.32 -32.75 -13.19
N THR A 31 0.90 -33.25 -13.04
CA THR A 31 1.20 -34.52 -12.33
C THR A 31 1.71 -34.30 -10.92
N GLY A 32 1.91 -33.05 -10.49
CA GLY A 32 2.52 -32.74 -9.18
C GLY A 32 3.96 -33.26 -9.04
N SER A 33 4.65 -33.57 -10.17
CA SER A 33 6.00 -34.15 -10.14
C SER A 33 7.09 -33.14 -9.83
N VAL A 34 6.81 -31.82 -9.97
CA VAL A 34 7.79 -30.79 -9.69
C VAL A 34 7.94 -30.65 -8.18
N ARG A 35 9.15 -30.89 -7.68
CA ARG A 35 9.52 -30.69 -6.28
C ARG A 35 10.44 -29.47 -6.17
N HIS A 36 10.18 -28.60 -5.20
CA HIS A 36 11.00 -27.42 -4.93
C HIS A 36 11.18 -27.26 -3.43
N SER A 37 12.40 -27.05 -2.96
CA SER A 37 12.73 -26.99 -1.53
C SER A 37 11.94 -25.92 -0.76
N SER A 38 11.66 -24.78 -1.42
CA SER A 38 10.88 -23.70 -0.81
C SER A 38 9.36 -23.94 -0.78
N PHE A 39 8.88 -24.98 -1.47
CA PHE A 39 7.46 -25.34 -1.55
C PHE A 39 7.27 -26.82 -1.16
N PRO A 40 7.42 -27.17 0.12
CA PRO A 40 7.08 -28.50 0.58
C PRO A 40 5.56 -28.73 0.44
N PRO A 41 5.09 -30.00 0.40
CA PRO A 41 3.69 -30.32 0.10
C PRO A 41 2.66 -29.63 0.99
N ASP A 42 3.00 -29.36 2.24
CA ASP A 42 2.15 -28.65 3.22
C ASP A 42 1.97 -27.16 2.91
N LYS A 43 2.81 -26.57 2.04
CA LYS A 43 2.68 -25.19 1.56
C LYS A 43 1.99 -25.08 0.20
N ILE A 44 1.61 -26.20 -0.42
CA ILE A 44 0.95 -26.22 -1.71
C ILE A 44 -0.54 -26.50 -1.48
N HIS A 45 -1.37 -25.49 -1.68
CA HIS A 45 -2.81 -25.60 -1.51
C HIS A 45 -3.51 -25.54 -2.88
N PRO A 46 -4.31 -26.54 -3.26
CA PRO A 46 -5.09 -26.48 -4.49
C PRO A 46 -6.13 -25.36 -4.40
N ILE A 47 -6.34 -24.68 -5.51
CA ILE A 47 -7.39 -23.66 -5.64
C ILE A 47 -8.62 -24.33 -6.26
N ASP A 48 -9.75 -24.27 -5.55
CA ASP A 48 -11.05 -24.61 -6.13
C ASP A 48 -11.47 -23.51 -7.13
N ARG A 49 -11.32 -23.83 -8.40
CA ARG A 49 -11.68 -22.90 -9.48
C ARG A 49 -13.18 -22.64 -9.60
N ASN A 50 -14.02 -23.56 -9.08
CA ASN A 50 -15.48 -23.39 -9.08
C ASN A 50 -15.93 -22.36 -8.03
N GLY A 51 -15.10 -22.13 -7.00
CA GLY A 51 -15.32 -21.11 -5.97
C GLY A 51 -14.88 -19.69 -6.40
N LEU A 52 -14.33 -19.51 -7.62
CA LEU A 52 -13.95 -18.19 -8.09
C LEU A 52 -15.19 -17.33 -8.41
N PRO A 53 -15.17 -16.02 -8.13
CA PRO A 53 -16.26 -15.13 -8.47
C PRO A 53 -16.45 -15.01 -9.99
N SER A 54 -17.69 -14.77 -10.44
CA SER A 54 -17.95 -14.51 -11.85
C SER A 54 -17.31 -13.18 -12.30
N PRO A 55 -17.08 -12.98 -13.60
CA PRO A 55 -16.60 -11.71 -14.13
C PRO A 55 -17.46 -10.52 -13.71
N GLU A 56 -18.79 -10.69 -13.63
CA GLU A 56 -19.74 -9.67 -13.24
C GLU A 56 -19.58 -9.32 -11.75
N GLN A 57 -19.34 -10.32 -10.89
CA GLN A 57 -19.10 -10.11 -9.45
C GLN A 57 -17.79 -9.36 -9.23
N VAL A 58 -16.72 -9.70 -9.95
CA VAL A 58 -15.44 -8.97 -9.90
C VAL A 58 -15.63 -7.52 -10.35
N LEU A 59 -16.32 -7.32 -11.48
CA LEU A 59 -16.59 -5.98 -12.00
C LEU A 59 -17.46 -5.15 -11.06
N LEU A 60 -18.46 -5.77 -10.42
CA LEU A 60 -19.30 -5.12 -9.43
C LEU A 60 -18.48 -4.65 -8.22
N LEU A 61 -17.61 -5.50 -7.68
CA LEU A 61 -16.72 -5.15 -6.58
C LEU A 61 -15.79 -3.96 -6.94
N CYS A 62 -15.22 -3.99 -8.15
CA CYS A 62 -14.39 -2.88 -8.65
C CYS A 62 -15.19 -1.56 -8.76
N LYS A 63 -16.47 -1.63 -9.17
CA LYS A 63 -17.37 -0.46 -9.28
C LYS A 63 -17.84 0.03 -7.91
N ALA A 64 -18.06 -0.86 -6.95
CA ALA A 64 -18.54 -0.54 -5.61
C ALA A 64 -17.48 0.18 -4.78
N ARG A 65 -16.22 -0.29 -4.87
CA ARG A 65 -15.11 0.26 -4.08
C ARG A 65 -14.93 1.77 -4.31
N ARG A 66 -15.00 2.55 -3.25
CA ARG A 66 -14.85 4.01 -3.25
C ARG A 66 -13.89 4.47 -2.15
N SER A 67 -13.29 5.65 -2.34
CA SER A 67 -12.68 6.39 -1.24
C SER A 67 -13.79 7.05 -0.41
N ASN A 68 -14.18 6.40 0.68
CA ASN A 68 -15.20 6.91 1.57
C ASN A 68 -14.56 7.89 2.57
N ARG A 69 -15.15 9.09 2.70
CA ARG A 69 -14.66 10.16 3.57
C ARG A 69 -15.59 10.44 4.76
N ALA A 70 -16.64 9.66 4.91
CA ALA A 70 -17.54 9.64 6.04
C ALA A 70 -17.37 8.31 6.77
N LEU A 71 -16.34 8.23 7.61
CA LEU A 71 -16.02 7.05 8.38
C LEU A 71 -16.82 7.06 9.69
N SER A 72 -17.15 5.87 10.19
CA SER A 72 -17.78 5.72 11.50
C SER A 72 -16.71 5.69 12.60
N ASP A 73 -17.15 5.94 13.85
CA ASP A 73 -16.33 5.85 15.04
C ASP A 73 -16.07 4.40 15.52
N ARG A 74 -16.67 3.41 14.84
CA ARG A 74 -16.52 2.00 15.17
C ARG A 74 -15.11 1.50 14.83
N PRO A 75 -14.47 0.76 15.75
CA PRO A 75 -13.19 0.11 15.45
C PRO A 75 -13.37 -0.96 14.37
N VAL A 76 -12.36 -1.15 13.53
CA VAL A 76 -12.35 -2.25 12.57
C VAL A 76 -12.06 -3.56 13.33
N PRO A 77 -12.90 -4.62 13.18
CA PRO A 77 -12.64 -5.89 13.83
C PRO A 77 -11.29 -6.50 13.40
N GLN A 78 -10.59 -7.15 14.32
CA GLN A 78 -9.28 -7.75 14.03
C GLN A 78 -9.36 -8.76 12.88
N GLU A 79 -10.42 -9.60 12.85
CA GLU A 79 -10.62 -10.54 11.76
C GLU A 79 -10.71 -9.87 10.38
N ALA A 80 -11.36 -8.71 10.31
CA ALA A 80 -11.42 -7.95 9.05
C ALA A 80 -10.05 -7.38 8.67
N ILE A 81 -9.28 -6.89 9.65
CA ILE A 81 -7.89 -6.44 9.43
C ILE A 81 -7.05 -7.59 8.89
N ASP A 82 -7.12 -8.77 9.50
CA ASP A 82 -6.34 -9.95 9.10
C ASP A 82 -6.66 -10.37 7.66
N ARG A 83 -7.94 -10.40 7.28
CA ARG A 83 -8.37 -10.69 5.90
C ARG A 83 -7.90 -9.64 4.90
N ILE A 84 -7.94 -8.37 5.27
CA ILE A 84 -7.44 -7.28 4.43
C ILE A 84 -5.93 -7.43 4.22
N LEU A 85 -5.18 -7.73 5.28
CA LEU A 85 -3.74 -7.95 5.20
C LEU A 85 -3.40 -9.19 4.37
N GLU A 86 -4.14 -10.29 4.53
CA GLU A 86 -3.95 -11.48 3.71
C GLU A 86 -4.15 -11.16 2.22
N ALA A 87 -5.25 -10.50 1.86
CA ALA A 87 -5.51 -10.11 0.47
C ALA A 87 -4.41 -9.18 -0.07
N ALA A 88 -3.97 -8.21 0.72
CA ALA A 88 -2.89 -7.31 0.36
C ALA A 88 -1.57 -8.06 0.14
N HIS A 89 -1.26 -9.02 1.00
CA HIS A 89 -0.04 -9.85 0.90
C HIS A 89 -0.03 -10.76 -0.33
N ARG A 90 -1.19 -11.11 -0.90
CA ARG A 90 -1.31 -11.90 -2.14
C ARG A 90 -1.02 -11.10 -3.41
N ALA A 91 -0.77 -9.80 -3.31
CA ALA A 91 -0.39 -8.99 -4.46
C ALA A 91 0.96 -9.47 -5.05
N PRO A 92 1.10 -9.48 -6.38
CA PRO A 92 2.37 -9.81 -7.00
C PRO A 92 3.42 -8.73 -6.68
N THR A 93 4.69 -9.17 -6.60
CA THR A 93 5.82 -8.27 -6.41
C THR A 93 6.85 -8.46 -7.51
N ALA A 94 7.56 -7.41 -7.88
CA ALA A 94 8.58 -7.48 -8.92
C ALA A 94 9.64 -8.54 -8.58
N SER A 95 9.89 -9.45 -9.53
CA SER A 95 10.79 -10.60 -9.35
C SER A 95 10.47 -11.47 -8.13
N ASN A 96 9.23 -11.50 -7.70
CA ASN A 96 8.76 -12.24 -6.52
C ASN A 96 9.57 -11.91 -5.23
N ARG A 97 9.96 -10.64 -5.06
CA ARG A 97 10.80 -10.25 -3.90
C ARG A 97 10.09 -10.33 -2.56
N GLN A 98 8.77 -10.17 -2.56
CA GLN A 98 7.92 -10.25 -1.35
C GLN A 98 8.41 -9.34 -0.20
N GLU A 99 8.93 -8.15 -0.56
CA GLU A 99 9.51 -7.18 0.36
C GLU A 99 8.49 -6.12 0.82
N VAL A 100 7.20 -6.34 0.60
CA VAL A 100 6.13 -5.45 1.07
C VAL A 100 5.83 -5.77 2.53
N SER A 101 5.88 -4.75 3.37
CA SER A 101 5.58 -4.83 4.79
C SER A 101 4.37 -3.95 5.13
N PHE A 102 3.64 -4.35 6.17
CA PHE A 102 2.42 -3.71 6.62
C PHE A 102 2.55 -3.27 8.07
N THR A 103 2.18 -2.04 8.37
CA THR A 103 2.07 -1.55 9.75
C THR A 103 0.64 -1.08 9.98
N VAL A 104 -0.06 -1.75 10.88
CA VAL A 104 -1.41 -1.38 11.33
C VAL A 104 -1.28 -0.50 12.57
N ILE A 105 -1.91 0.67 12.55
CA ILE A 105 -1.89 1.65 13.64
C ILE A 105 -3.32 1.86 14.08
N THR A 106 -3.60 1.51 15.33
CA THR A 106 -4.89 1.70 16.00
C THR A 106 -4.79 2.56 17.26
N ASP A 107 -3.55 2.86 17.71
CA ASP A 107 -3.30 3.73 18.85
C ASP A 107 -3.68 5.18 18.52
N PRO A 108 -4.67 5.78 19.21
CA PRO A 108 -5.10 7.15 18.96
C PRO A 108 -3.98 8.17 19.11
N ALA A 109 -3.02 7.94 20.01
CA ALA A 109 -1.90 8.85 20.22
C ALA A 109 -0.93 8.85 19.04
N ILE A 110 -0.75 7.70 18.38
CA ILE A 110 0.09 7.60 17.19
C ILE A 110 -0.66 8.19 15.97
N LEU A 111 -1.97 7.94 15.85
CA LEU A 111 -2.80 8.54 14.81
C LEU A 111 -2.76 10.09 14.90
N ASP A 112 -2.92 10.66 16.09
CA ASP A 112 -2.82 12.11 16.30
C ASP A 112 -1.41 12.65 15.97
N LYS A 113 -0.35 11.94 16.31
CA LYS A 113 1.02 12.31 15.89
C LYS A 113 1.18 12.37 14.37
N ILE A 114 0.55 11.44 13.63
CA ILE A 114 0.60 11.41 12.16
C ILE A 114 -0.17 12.60 11.58
N ILE A 115 -1.33 12.91 12.13
CA ILE A 115 -2.14 14.08 11.73
C ILE A 115 -1.33 15.36 11.94
N ARG A 116 -0.79 15.58 13.15
CA ARG A 116 0.01 16.77 13.48
C ARG A 116 1.25 16.89 12.60
N PHE A 117 2.00 15.81 12.44
CA PHE A 117 3.16 15.80 11.55
C PHE A 117 2.79 16.21 10.11
N THR A 118 1.64 15.75 9.62
CA THR A 118 1.14 16.09 8.28
C THR A 118 0.78 17.56 8.17
N LEU A 119 0.06 18.10 9.16
CA LEU A 119 -0.33 19.50 9.22
C LEU A 119 0.88 20.44 9.38
N ASP A 120 1.83 20.09 10.27
CA ASP A 120 3.06 20.87 10.47
C ASP A 120 3.92 20.93 9.21
N THR A 121 4.00 19.81 8.48
CA THR A 121 4.69 19.75 7.19
C THR A 121 4.04 20.69 6.19
N PHE A 122 2.72 20.68 6.06
CA PHE A 122 1.99 21.55 5.13
C PHE A 122 2.01 23.01 5.57
N ALA A 123 1.95 23.31 6.87
CA ALA A 123 2.15 24.64 7.40
C ALA A 123 3.55 25.20 7.08
N GLY A 124 4.57 24.36 7.20
CA GLY A 124 5.94 24.70 6.81
C GLY A 124 6.07 25.02 5.30
N ILE A 125 5.41 24.22 4.44
CA ILE A 125 5.37 24.47 2.99
C ILE A 125 4.61 25.75 2.71
N ALA A 126 3.45 25.97 3.29
CA ALA A 126 2.64 27.16 3.10
C ALA A 126 3.43 28.44 3.48
N ARG A 127 4.10 28.44 4.63
CA ARG A 127 4.96 29.56 5.06
C ARG A 127 6.08 29.87 4.06
N LYS A 128 6.71 28.85 3.49
CA LYS A 128 7.75 29.03 2.47
C LYS A 128 7.19 29.64 1.17
N LEU A 129 6.04 29.14 0.71
CA LEU A 129 5.38 29.63 -0.49
C LEU A 129 4.88 31.08 -0.35
N GLU A 130 4.50 31.50 0.85
CA GLU A 130 4.00 32.85 1.12
C GLU A 130 5.09 33.84 1.54
N ASN A 131 6.33 33.37 1.74
CA ASN A 131 7.44 34.25 2.08
C ASN A 131 7.61 35.34 1.01
N PRO A 132 7.59 36.64 1.38
CA PRO A 132 7.64 37.74 0.43
C PRO A 132 8.86 37.74 -0.51
N LEU A 133 10.00 37.22 -0.03
CA LEU A 133 11.23 37.15 -0.83
C LEU A 133 11.23 35.96 -1.80
N VAL A 134 10.52 34.90 -1.48
CA VAL A 134 10.52 33.62 -2.24
C VAL A 134 9.35 33.56 -3.22
N LYS A 135 8.20 34.10 -2.80
CA LYS A 135 6.92 34.06 -3.54
C LYS A 135 7.02 34.53 -5.01
N PRO A 136 7.60 35.71 -5.35
CA PRO A 136 7.62 36.18 -6.74
C PRO A 136 8.47 35.25 -7.62
N ILE A 137 9.56 34.72 -7.10
CA ILE A 137 10.47 33.82 -7.82
C ILE A 137 9.80 32.45 -8.03
N LEU A 138 9.31 31.83 -6.95
CA LEU A 138 8.67 30.51 -7.04
C LEU A 138 7.39 30.54 -7.86
N LYS A 139 6.56 31.56 -7.73
CA LYS A 139 5.33 31.69 -8.51
C LYS A 139 5.59 31.78 -10.02
N ARG A 140 6.74 32.32 -10.41
CA ARG A 140 7.16 32.37 -11.82
C ARG A 140 7.77 31.05 -12.30
N LEU A 141 8.60 30.40 -11.48
CA LEU A 141 9.34 29.18 -11.86
C LEU A 141 8.55 27.90 -11.67
N ARG A 142 7.67 27.87 -10.68
CA ARG A 142 6.92 26.68 -10.25
C ARG A 142 5.50 27.05 -9.80
N PRO A 143 4.67 27.61 -10.70
CA PRO A 143 3.31 28.06 -10.37
C PRO A 143 2.43 26.92 -9.85
N GLU A 144 2.68 25.69 -10.26
CA GLU A 144 1.94 24.51 -9.88
C GLU A 144 1.91 24.26 -8.35
N PHE A 145 2.94 24.69 -7.62
CA PHE A 145 2.96 24.53 -6.16
C PHE A 145 1.90 25.36 -5.45
N TYR A 146 1.50 26.48 -6.05
CA TYR A 146 0.48 27.37 -5.49
C TYR A 146 -0.93 26.82 -5.62
N ASN A 147 -1.17 25.84 -6.50
CA ASN A 147 -2.46 25.17 -6.64
C ASN A 147 -2.86 24.40 -5.37
N TYR A 148 -1.88 23.93 -4.59
CA TYR A 148 -2.12 23.19 -3.36
C TYR A 148 -2.24 24.07 -2.10
N LEU A 149 -1.80 25.32 -2.18
CA LEU A 149 -1.77 26.23 -1.02
C LEU A 149 -3.15 26.44 -0.37
N PRO A 150 -4.26 26.65 -1.12
CA PRO A 150 -5.58 26.76 -0.53
C PRO A 150 -6.00 25.49 0.23
N ALA A 151 -5.65 24.30 -0.31
CA ALA A 151 -5.94 23.02 0.34
C ALA A 151 -5.18 22.90 1.67
N PHE A 152 -3.88 23.22 1.70
CA PHE A 152 -3.10 23.17 2.93
C PHE A 152 -3.65 24.09 4.03
N LYS A 153 -4.00 25.33 3.66
CA LYS A 153 -4.62 26.27 4.59
C LYS A 153 -5.96 25.78 5.13
N ARG A 154 -6.78 25.19 4.26
CA ARG A 154 -8.06 24.60 4.67
C ARG A 154 -7.87 23.46 5.65
N LEU A 155 -6.92 22.53 5.40
CA LEU A 155 -6.65 21.41 6.28
C LEU A 155 -6.30 21.87 7.71
N ILE A 156 -5.43 22.90 7.81
CA ILE A 156 -5.03 23.48 9.09
C ILE A 156 -6.22 24.16 9.77
N ALA A 157 -6.94 25.03 9.05
CA ALA A 157 -8.08 25.76 9.60
C ALA A 157 -9.23 24.85 10.06
N GLU A 158 -9.47 23.73 9.37
CA GLU A 158 -10.49 22.76 9.78
C GLU A 158 -10.03 21.96 11.01
N TYR A 159 -8.76 21.60 11.09
CA TYR A 159 -8.24 20.92 12.28
C TYR A 159 -8.31 21.82 13.54
N ASP A 160 -8.05 23.12 13.41
CA ASP A 160 -8.19 24.10 14.49
C ASP A 160 -9.64 24.22 15.00
N LYS A 161 -10.62 23.85 14.18
CA LYS A 161 -12.05 23.76 14.53
C LYS A 161 -12.47 22.39 15.10
N GLY A 162 -11.54 21.44 15.18
CA GLY A 162 -11.79 20.07 15.61
C GLY A 162 -12.16 19.10 14.50
N ASN A 163 -12.06 19.49 13.22
CA ASN A 163 -12.39 18.64 12.07
C ASN A 163 -11.13 18.01 11.47
N ASP A 164 -10.92 16.72 11.66
CA ASP A 164 -9.84 15.98 11.01
C ASP A 164 -10.15 15.69 9.54
N LEU A 165 -9.48 16.40 8.62
CA LEU A 165 -9.55 16.16 7.19
C LEU A 165 -8.37 15.29 6.66
N ILE A 166 -7.43 14.89 7.51
CA ILE A 166 -6.27 14.07 7.13
C ILE A 166 -6.65 12.59 7.15
N LEU A 167 -7.03 12.07 8.32
CA LEU A 167 -7.45 10.67 8.50
C LEU A 167 -8.97 10.49 8.54
N ARG A 168 -9.75 11.59 8.61
CA ARG A 168 -11.21 11.56 8.68
C ARG A 168 -11.73 10.80 9.89
N GLU A 169 -11.06 10.98 11.02
CA GLU A 169 -11.39 10.30 12.29
C GLU A 169 -11.27 8.77 12.23
N ALA A 170 -10.55 8.25 11.23
CA ALA A 170 -10.30 6.81 11.09
C ALA A 170 -9.68 6.24 12.37
N LYS A 171 -10.20 5.09 12.81
CA LYS A 171 -9.69 4.37 13.99
C LYS A 171 -8.55 3.42 13.65
N THR A 172 -8.30 3.20 12.37
CA THR A 172 -7.24 2.31 11.87
C THR A 172 -6.55 2.95 10.68
N LEU A 173 -5.24 2.99 10.70
CA LEU A 173 -4.38 3.37 9.58
C LEU A 173 -3.49 2.19 9.22
N LEU A 174 -3.49 1.81 7.95
CA LEU A 174 -2.57 0.82 7.39
C LEU A 174 -1.51 1.54 6.58
N LEU A 175 -0.25 1.42 6.97
CA LEU A 175 0.89 1.91 6.20
C LEU A 175 1.57 0.74 5.49
N ILE A 176 1.72 0.85 4.18
CA ILE A 176 2.35 -0.16 3.33
C ILE A 176 3.71 0.36 2.90
N HIS A 177 4.76 -0.36 3.27
CA HIS A 177 6.13 0.10 3.09
C HIS A 177 7.07 -1.00 2.59
N THR A 178 8.21 -0.61 2.07
CA THR A 178 9.25 -1.52 1.58
C THR A 178 10.63 -1.04 2.04
N PRO A 179 11.66 -1.90 2.01
CA PRO A 179 13.03 -1.44 2.16
C PRO A 179 13.38 -0.33 1.16
N TYR A 180 14.24 0.60 1.56
CA TYR A 180 14.65 1.72 0.68
C TYR A 180 15.30 1.24 -0.62
N ALA A 181 15.97 0.09 -0.60
CA ALA A 181 16.65 -0.50 -1.76
C ALA A 181 15.66 -1.11 -2.78
N ASN A 182 14.40 -1.30 -2.42
CA ASN A 182 13.41 -1.85 -3.36
C ASN A 182 13.01 -0.79 -4.39
N ARG A 183 13.58 -0.88 -5.59
CA ARG A 183 13.31 0.05 -6.70
C ARG A 183 11.88 -0.05 -7.25
N PHE A 184 11.16 -1.15 -7.00
CA PHE A 184 9.77 -1.37 -7.41
C PHE A 184 8.78 -1.18 -6.25
N GLY A 185 9.26 -0.76 -5.07
CA GLY A 185 8.47 -0.69 -3.85
C GLY A 185 7.17 0.09 -3.98
N ALA A 186 7.17 1.18 -4.76
CA ALA A 186 5.94 1.95 -4.99
C ALA A 186 4.90 1.16 -5.79
N ALA A 187 5.30 0.42 -6.82
CA ALA A 187 4.40 -0.42 -7.62
C ALA A 187 3.87 -1.58 -6.76
N ASP A 188 4.77 -2.32 -6.11
CA ASP A 188 4.43 -3.47 -5.28
C ASP A 188 3.46 -3.09 -4.14
N ALA A 189 3.74 -1.99 -3.43
CA ALA A 189 2.88 -1.51 -2.34
C ALA A 189 1.50 -1.03 -2.82
N ASN A 190 1.41 -0.39 -4.00
CA ASN A 190 0.12 0.03 -4.55
C ASN A 190 -0.71 -1.14 -5.08
N LEU A 191 -0.09 -2.21 -5.59
CA LEU A 191 -0.78 -3.45 -5.91
C LEU A 191 -1.33 -4.11 -4.64
N ALA A 192 -0.54 -4.15 -3.57
CA ALA A 192 -0.98 -4.64 -2.26
C ALA A 192 -2.15 -3.80 -1.70
N TYR A 193 -2.05 -2.46 -1.75
CA TYR A 193 -3.16 -1.57 -1.40
C TYR A 193 -4.42 -1.90 -2.18
N GLN A 194 -4.34 -2.07 -3.50
CA GLN A 194 -5.51 -2.33 -4.33
C GLN A 194 -6.20 -3.64 -3.93
N ASN A 195 -5.46 -4.72 -3.71
CA ASN A 195 -6.02 -5.99 -3.24
C ASN A 195 -6.70 -5.82 -1.86
N GLY A 196 -6.00 -5.19 -0.91
CA GLY A 196 -6.55 -4.91 0.42
C GLY A 196 -7.81 -4.04 0.37
N SER A 197 -7.84 -3.05 -0.52
CA SER A 197 -9.01 -2.16 -0.67
C SER A 197 -10.24 -2.86 -1.23
N LEU A 198 -10.07 -3.83 -2.14
CA LEU A 198 -11.16 -4.65 -2.64
C LEU A 198 -11.69 -5.61 -1.55
N MET A 199 -10.78 -6.20 -0.76
CA MET A 199 -11.17 -7.03 0.39
C MET A 199 -11.92 -6.20 1.43
N ALA A 200 -11.45 -4.98 1.76
CA ALA A 200 -12.15 -4.09 2.68
C ALA A 200 -13.58 -3.81 2.22
N GLU A 201 -13.78 -3.48 0.93
CA GLU A 201 -15.10 -3.26 0.35
C GLU A 201 -16.00 -4.49 0.50
N SER A 202 -15.49 -5.69 0.21
CA SER A 202 -16.25 -6.95 0.33
C SER A 202 -16.66 -7.27 1.77
N LEU A 203 -15.91 -6.78 2.76
CA LEU A 203 -16.18 -6.91 4.19
C LEU A 203 -17.06 -5.79 4.74
N GLY A 204 -17.49 -4.84 3.90
CA GLY A 204 -18.23 -3.65 4.36
C GLY A 204 -17.38 -2.67 5.17
N VAL A 205 -16.05 -2.75 5.06
CA VAL A 205 -15.13 -1.83 5.72
C VAL A 205 -14.80 -0.67 4.78
N SER A 206 -15.25 0.52 5.16
CA SER A 206 -14.96 1.75 4.41
C SER A 206 -13.48 2.12 4.52
N GLN A 207 -12.90 2.61 3.43
CA GLN A 207 -11.49 2.99 3.37
C GLN A 207 -11.25 4.22 2.50
N ILE A 208 -10.12 4.90 2.75
CA ILE A 208 -9.59 5.97 1.91
C ILE A 208 -8.09 5.76 1.66
N TYR A 209 -7.64 6.23 0.50
CA TYR A 209 -6.20 6.36 0.23
C TYR A 209 -5.71 7.71 0.77
N THR A 210 -4.86 7.70 1.81
CA THR A 210 -4.42 8.93 2.48
C THR A 210 -3.21 9.59 1.82
N GLY A 211 -3.44 10.20 0.66
CA GLY A 211 -2.40 10.89 -0.10
C GLY A 211 -1.75 12.07 0.64
N PHE A 212 -2.45 12.70 1.59
CA PHE A 212 -1.88 13.78 2.40
C PHE A 212 -0.76 13.27 3.32
N VAL A 213 -0.98 12.15 4.00
CA VAL A 213 0.04 11.53 4.86
C VAL A 213 1.26 11.15 4.02
N LEU A 214 1.06 10.49 2.86
CA LEU A 214 2.16 10.12 1.97
C LEU A 214 2.93 11.34 1.47
N SER A 215 2.23 12.42 1.12
CA SER A 215 2.85 13.65 0.66
C SER A 215 3.69 14.32 1.76
N ALA A 216 3.24 14.27 3.00
CA ALA A 216 3.99 14.77 4.15
C ALA A 216 5.22 13.89 4.46
N LEU A 217 5.05 12.57 4.46
CA LEU A 217 6.14 11.61 4.67
C LEU A 217 7.23 11.74 3.61
N ALA A 218 6.87 12.06 2.37
CA ALA A 218 7.83 12.30 1.29
C ALA A 218 8.73 13.53 1.53
N GLN A 219 8.34 14.47 2.42
CA GLN A 219 9.16 15.60 2.82
C GLN A 219 10.15 15.26 3.95
N ASP A 220 9.92 14.19 4.71
CA ASP A 220 10.83 13.72 5.75
C ASP A 220 11.99 12.89 5.16
N LYS A 221 12.87 13.53 4.41
CA LYS A 221 14.00 12.89 3.72
C LYS A 221 14.92 12.08 4.63
N LYS A 222 14.95 12.38 5.94
CA LYS A 222 15.76 11.66 6.94
C LYS A 222 14.97 10.59 7.67
N CYS A 223 13.70 10.43 7.33
CA CYS A 223 12.77 9.47 7.94
C CYS A 223 12.77 9.51 9.48
N LYS A 224 12.93 10.70 10.05
CA LYS A 224 12.96 10.88 11.49
C LYS A 224 11.61 10.57 12.11
N PHE A 225 10.54 11.01 11.45
CA PHE A 225 9.19 10.77 11.92
C PHE A 225 8.84 9.28 11.88
N LEU A 226 9.06 8.59 10.73
CA LEU A 226 8.80 7.15 10.61
C LEU A 226 9.57 6.35 11.67
N LYS A 227 10.85 6.66 11.89
CA LYS A 227 11.65 6.02 12.93
C LYS A 227 11.09 6.26 14.33
N SER A 228 10.52 7.43 14.60
CA SER A 228 9.91 7.76 15.92
C SER A 228 8.65 6.96 16.24
N ILE A 229 8.02 6.39 15.23
CA ILE A 229 6.86 5.48 15.36
C ILE A 229 7.20 4.01 15.01
N GLY A 230 8.51 3.67 14.99
CA GLY A 230 8.99 2.30 14.85
C GLY A 230 8.98 1.74 13.42
N ILE A 231 8.75 2.57 12.39
CA ILE A 231 8.69 2.11 10.99
C ILE A 231 10.06 2.25 10.34
N GLN A 232 10.54 1.13 9.80
CA GLN A 232 11.76 1.08 9.00
C GLN A 232 11.41 0.85 7.52
N GLY A 233 11.93 1.69 6.64
CA GLY A 233 11.64 1.61 5.21
C GLY A 233 10.92 2.85 4.69
N LYS A 234 10.51 2.78 3.42
CA LYS A 234 9.81 3.83 2.72
C LYS A 234 8.33 3.47 2.60
N VAL A 235 7.46 4.33 3.09
CA VAL A 235 6.00 4.19 2.94
C VAL A 235 5.59 4.63 1.54
N HIS A 236 4.69 3.86 0.91
CA HIS A 236 4.24 4.08 -0.46
C HIS A 236 2.70 4.10 -0.60
N ALA A 237 2.00 3.48 0.34
CA ALA A 237 0.54 3.46 0.38
C ALA A 237 0.04 3.29 1.82
#